data_ba9ff37b44a4f6c9fabfe941b7332b95
#
_entry.id   ba9ff37b44a4f6c9fabfe941b7332b95
#
_cell.length_a   1.000
_cell.length_b   1.000
_cell.length_c   1.000
_cell.angle_alpha   90.00
_cell.angle_beta   90.00
_cell.angle_gamma   90.00
#
_symmetry.space_group_name_H-M   'P 1'
#
loop_
_entity.id
_entity.type
_entity.pdbx_description
1 polymer ?
#
loop_
_entity_poly.entity_id
_entity_poly.type
_entity_poly.pdbx_seq_one_letter_code
_entity_poly.pdbx_strand_id
1 'polypeptide(L)'
;MSKNQNKGFTLIELIAVLVILAVIALIVTPLVLNVVRKAKDSANKRSVDAYGKSIDLAVAAYLMDTGDFPTSVDQLTIEYSGKEVVCGVAKLNEDSSVYLSECTVGGKEVKDSNTDDGFYHYGKLDKVVYKTYSIGDEATYNGMNFYVIADSDENSDSVTMLKAEPLTVDEVNTYGVGHVNMYYTDYTGSSCYQQACDNNGYGGMVYFTSTTCGYPTGTFVSTGCTTDYAQSEVKYAVDAWAADKFKTSDLKEDATGYSARLITFDELVNNLGYSIKDGATSYSATVDYTPSWVYNGNYSHYWTMSAYADSALRVWHVDGNGSLNSDNVNSFFNGVHVVRPVVTLLKSAL
;
A
#
# COMPACT_ATOMS: atom_id res chain seq x y z
N MET A 1 4.68 -73.61 -33.10
CA MET A 1 3.97 -72.49 -33.63
C MET A 1 2.96 -72.05 -32.60
N SER A 2 3.24 -71.00 -31.91
CA SER A 2 2.29 -70.36 -30.90
C SER A 2 1.28 -69.51 -31.63
N LYS A 3 0.01 -69.88 -31.53
CA LYS A 3 -1.11 -69.12 -32.07
C LYS A 3 -1.37 -67.90 -31.18
N ASN A 4 -0.92 -66.73 -31.59
CA ASN A 4 -1.33 -65.47 -31.00
C ASN A 4 -2.82 -65.31 -31.14
N GLN A 5 -3.57 -65.51 -30.06
CA GLN A 5 -4.99 -65.14 -30.00
C GLN A 5 -5.11 -63.64 -29.85
N ASN A 6 -5.47 -62.94 -30.88
CA ASN A 6 -5.91 -61.53 -30.80
C ASN A 6 -7.21 -61.49 -30.02
N LYS A 7 -7.16 -61.02 -28.73
CA LYS A 7 -8.31 -60.77 -27.95
C LYS A 7 -8.95 -59.46 -28.47
N GLY A 8 -10.10 -59.59 -29.10
CA GLY A 8 -10.90 -58.41 -29.48
C GLY A 8 -11.49 -57.70 -28.26
N PHE A 9 -11.70 -56.41 -28.37
CA PHE A 9 -12.38 -55.61 -27.34
C PHE A 9 -13.85 -56.04 -27.21
N THR A 10 -14.31 -56.16 -25.98
CA THR A 10 -15.72 -56.39 -25.71
C THR A 10 -16.52 -55.10 -25.90
N LEU A 11 -17.79 -55.20 -26.24
CA LEU A 11 -18.72 -54.05 -26.39
C LEU A 11 -18.78 -53.21 -25.12
N ILE A 12 -18.72 -53.85 -23.94
CA ILE A 12 -18.79 -53.17 -22.67
C ILE A 12 -17.53 -52.34 -22.35
N GLU A 13 -16.34 -52.85 -22.75
CA GLU A 13 -15.09 -52.11 -22.62
C GLU A 13 -15.09 -50.85 -23.49
N LEU A 14 -15.63 -50.96 -24.71
CA LEU A 14 -15.77 -49.83 -25.62
C LEU A 14 -16.70 -48.73 -25.03
N ILE A 15 -17.87 -49.19 -24.51
CA ILE A 15 -18.84 -48.27 -23.90
C ILE A 15 -18.24 -47.59 -22.66
N ALA A 16 -17.52 -48.34 -21.81
CA ALA A 16 -16.87 -47.78 -20.62
C ALA A 16 -15.86 -46.69 -21.00
N VAL A 17 -15.03 -46.94 -22.03
CA VAL A 17 -14.06 -45.94 -22.51
C VAL A 17 -14.76 -44.68 -23.05
N LEU A 18 -15.86 -44.85 -23.82
CA LEU A 18 -16.60 -43.72 -24.34
C LEU A 18 -17.23 -42.86 -23.24
N VAL A 19 -17.76 -43.49 -22.19
CA VAL A 19 -18.32 -42.77 -21.03
C VAL A 19 -17.23 -41.98 -20.29
N ILE A 20 -16.05 -42.58 -20.06
CA ILE A 20 -14.95 -41.90 -19.41
C ILE A 20 -14.48 -40.69 -20.26
N LEU A 21 -14.32 -40.88 -21.57
CA LEU A 21 -13.93 -39.81 -22.48
C LEU A 21 -14.98 -38.68 -22.51
N ALA A 22 -16.27 -39.01 -22.49
CA ALA A 22 -17.34 -38.02 -22.43
C ALA A 22 -17.27 -37.19 -21.12
N VAL A 23 -17.05 -37.82 -19.98
CA VAL A 23 -16.89 -37.14 -18.67
C VAL A 23 -15.67 -36.23 -18.65
N ILE A 24 -14.51 -36.74 -19.15
CA ILE A 24 -13.29 -35.95 -19.25
C ILE A 24 -13.51 -34.73 -20.16
N ALA A 25 -14.12 -34.91 -21.33
CA ALA A 25 -14.41 -33.83 -22.27
C ALA A 25 -15.31 -32.76 -21.64
N LEU A 26 -16.30 -33.15 -20.85
CA LEU A 26 -17.23 -32.24 -20.16
C LEU A 26 -16.52 -31.34 -19.15
N ILE A 27 -15.52 -31.87 -18.45
CA ILE A 27 -14.77 -31.13 -17.42
C ILE A 27 -13.66 -30.27 -18.07
N VAL A 28 -12.93 -30.83 -19.03
CA VAL A 28 -11.77 -30.17 -19.63
C VAL A 28 -12.14 -29.07 -20.60
N THR A 29 -13.24 -29.22 -21.34
CA THR A 29 -13.67 -28.23 -22.35
C THR A 29 -13.78 -26.80 -21.79
N PRO A 30 -14.51 -26.51 -20.69
CA PRO A 30 -14.61 -25.13 -20.17
C PRO A 30 -13.27 -24.58 -19.70
N LEU A 31 -12.40 -25.41 -19.14
CA LEU A 31 -11.05 -25.00 -18.71
C LEU A 31 -10.19 -24.58 -19.91
N VAL A 32 -10.15 -25.42 -20.95
CA VAL A 32 -9.37 -25.14 -22.17
C VAL A 32 -9.91 -23.89 -22.87
N LEU A 33 -11.23 -23.74 -23.00
CA LEU A 33 -11.83 -22.55 -23.60
C LEU A 33 -11.46 -21.27 -22.86
N ASN A 34 -11.40 -21.31 -21.54
CA ASN A 34 -11.00 -20.15 -20.74
C ASN A 34 -9.52 -19.78 -20.95
N VAL A 35 -8.64 -20.79 -21.00
CA VAL A 35 -7.19 -20.58 -21.27
C VAL A 35 -7.01 -20.01 -22.69
N VAL A 36 -7.69 -20.58 -23.68
CA VAL A 36 -7.62 -20.12 -25.09
C VAL A 36 -8.11 -18.67 -25.20
N ARG A 37 -9.21 -18.32 -24.50
CA ARG A 37 -9.72 -16.95 -24.48
C ARG A 37 -8.70 -15.99 -23.90
N LYS A 38 -8.14 -16.29 -22.71
CA LYS A 38 -7.09 -15.46 -22.07
C LYS A 38 -5.86 -15.29 -22.98
N ALA A 39 -5.42 -16.37 -23.61
CA ALA A 39 -4.29 -16.33 -24.54
C ALA A 39 -4.58 -15.41 -25.74
N LYS A 40 -5.81 -15.47 -26.26
CA LYS A 40 -6.25 -14.62 -27.38
C LYS A 40 -6.34 -13.15 -26.99
N ASP A 41 -6.88 -12.85 -25.79
CA ASP A 41 -6.96 -11.49 -25.27
C ASP A 41 -5.54 -10.91 -25.06
N SER A 42 -4.63 -11.68 -24.50
CA SER A 42 -3.21 -11.29 -24.37
C SER A 42 -2.52 -11.07 -25.73
N ALA A 43 -2.85 -11.90 -26.72
CA ALA A 43 -2.32 -11.72 -28.08
C ALA A 43 -2.85 -10.45 -28.75
N ASN A 44 -4.12 -10.12 -28.52
CA ASN A 44 -4.72 -8.90 -29.06
C ASN A 44 -4.09 -7.65 -28.41
N LYS A 45 -3.87 -7.65 -27.07
CA LYS A 45 -3.15 -6.57 -26.38
C LYS A 45 -1.75 -6.34 -26.99
N ARG A 46 -0.98 -7.41 -27.19
CA ARG A 46 0.34 -7.32 -27.84
C ARG A 46 0.25 -6.78 -29.28
N SER A 47 -0.85 -7.03 -30.00
CA SER A 47 -1.03 -6.46 -31.32
C SER A 47 -1.22 -4.95 -31.26
N VAL A 48 -1.95 -4.42 -30.27
CA VAL A 48 -2.07 -2.96 -30.06
C VAL A 48 -0.73 -2.35 -29.64
N ASP A 49 0.02 -3.01 -28.74
CA ASP A 49 1.36 -2.57 -28.36
C ASP A 49 2.31 -2.50 -29.56
N ALA A 50 2.27 -3.52 -30.42
CA ALA A 50 3.11 -3.55 -31.62
C ALA A 50 2.70 -2.47 -32.63
N TYR A 51 1.40 -2.19 -32.77
CA TYR A 51 0.90 -1.10 -33.60
C TYR A 51 1.35 0.25 -33.06
N GLY A 52 1.22 0.49 -31.74
CA GLY A 52 1.72 1.70 -31.10
C GLY A 52 3.22 1.91 -31.32
N LYS A 53 4.03 0.86 -31.19
CA LYS A 53 5.48 0.93 -31.49
C LYS A 53 5.76 1.25 -32.98
N SER A 54 4.91 0.79 -33.90
CA SER A 54 5.08 1.15 -35.32
C SER A 54 4.79 2.63 -35.56
N ILE A 55 3.88 3.23 -34.79
CA ILE A 55 3.65 4.68 -34.83
C ILE A 55 4.85 5.43 -34.23
N ASP A 56 5.40 4.98 -33.09
CA ASP A 56 6.62 5.59 -32.50
C ASP A 56 7.79 5.60 -33.50
N LEU A 57 7.96 4.51 -34.26
CA LEU A 57 8.98 4.43 -35.31
C LEU A 57 8.68 5.38 -36.47
N ALA A 58 7.41 5.53 -36.85
CA ALA A 58 6.99 6.46 -37.89
C ALA A 58 7.19 7.91 -37.47
N VAL A 59 7.00 8.26 -36.18
CA VAL A 59 7.34 9.58 -35.62
C VAL A 59 8.84 9.85 -35.75
N ALA A 60 9.68 8.88 -35.39
CA ALA A 60 11.12 9.03 -35.51
C ALA A 60 11.56 9.20 -36.97
N ALA A 61 10.97 8.43 -37.91
CA ALA A 61 11.24 8.55 -39.32
C ALA A 61 10.82 9.93 -39.87
N TYR A 62 9.64 10.41 -39.49
CA TYR A 62 9.15 11.73 -39.88
C TYR A 62 10.08 12.85 -39.39
N LEU A 63 10.54 12.80 -38.14
CA LEU A 63 11.48 13.75 -37.57
C LEU A 63 12.82 13.74 -38.33
N MET A 64 13.32 12.57 -38.72
CA MET A 64 14.56 12.45 -39.47
C MET A 64 14.45 13.02 -40.89
N ASP A 65 13.25 12.92 -41.49
CA ASP A 65 13.02 13.38 -42.90
C ASP A 65 12.70 14.88 -42.96
N THR A 66 11.92 15.39 -42.01
CA THR A 66 11.44 16.79 -42.02
C THR A 66 12.20 17.73 -41.11
N GLY A 67 12.85 17.22 -40.06
CA GLY A 67 13.48 18.02 -38.98
C GLY A 67 12.47 18.52 -37.92
N ASP A 68 11.16 18.30 -38.11
CA ASP A 68 10.09 18.75 -37.22
C ASP A 68 9.32 17.56 -36.66
N PHE A 69 8.70 17.75 -35.48
CA PHE A 69 7.80 16.74 -34.91
C PHE A 69 6.43 16.75 -35.58
N PRO A 70 5.83 15.57 -35.86
CA PRO A 70 4.47 15.51 -36.39
C PRO A 70 3.47 15.99 -35.35
N THR A 71 2.44 16.68 -35.79
CA THR A 71 1.35 17.18 -34.93
C THR A 71 0.12 16.25 -34.92
N SER A 72 0.07 15.29 -35.83
CA SER A 72 -1.03 14.32 -35.95
C SER A 72 -0.53 12.99 -36.49
N VAL A 73 -1.19 11.91 -36.09
CA VAL A 73 -0.93 10.56 -36.61
C VAL A 73 -1.19 10.46 -38.12
N ASP A 74 -2.08 11.29 -38.67
CA ASP A 74 -2.39 11.34 -40.10
C ASP A 74 -1.23 11.80 -40.98
N GLN A 75 -0.23 12.43 -40.39
CA GLN A 75 0.99 12.87 -41.10
C GLN A 75 2.00 11.73 -41.26
N LEU A 76 1.79 10.60 -40.61
CA LEU A 76 2.73 9.51 -40.52
C LEU A 76 2.46 8.42 -41.56
N THR A 77 3.53 7.87 -42.12
CA THR A 77 3.48 6.63 -42.88
C THR A 77 3.78 5.47 -41.94
N ILE A 78 2.71 4.74 -41.53
CA ILE A 78 2.83 3.68 -40.53
C ILE A 78 3.02 2.34 -41.24
N GLU A 79 4.17 1.71 -41.05
CA GLU A 79 4.45 0.36 -41.54
C GLU A 79 4.15 -0.65 -40.42
N TYR A 80 3.01 -1.33 -40.56
CA TYR A 80 2.58 -2.36 -39.60
C TYR A 80 2.15 -3.62 -40.35
N SER A 81 2.77 -4.76 -40.03
CA SER A 81 2.53 -6.06 -40.67
C SER A 81 1.69 -7.05 -39.86
N GLY A 82 1.12 -6.61 -38.74
CA GLY A 82 0.31 -7.44 -37.85
C GLY A 82 -1.13 -7.61 -38.28
N LYS A 83 -1.97 -8.11 -37.36
CA LYS A 83 -3.42 -8.11 -37.55
C LYS A 83 -3.91 -6.66 -37.59
N GLU A 84 -4.94 -6.42 -38.40
CA GLU A 84 -5.59 -5.10 -38.45
C GLU A 84 -5.94 -4.59 -37.04
N VAL A 85 -5.40 -3.44 -36.67
CA VAL A 85 -5.67 -2.70 -35.43
C VAL A 85 -6.37 -1.41 -35.83
N VAL A 86 -7.55 -1.18 -35.25
CA VAL A 86 -8.28 0.08 -35.39
C VAL A 86 -8.55 0.63 -34.01
N CYS A 87 -8.15 1.88 -33.76
CA CYS A 87 -8.39 2.58 -32.50
C CYS A 87 -9.33 3.75 -32.72
N GLY A 88 -10.31 3.95 -31.83
CA GLY A 88 -11.23 5.09 -31.86
C GLY A 88 -10.51 6.41 -31.56
N VAL A 89 -9.43 6.34 -30.77
CA VAL A 89 -8.56 7.48 -30.49
C VAL A 89 -7.12 7.09 -30.80
N ALA A 90 -6.46 7.88 -31.63
CA ALA A 90 -5.02 7.82 -31.90
C ALA A 90 -4.47 9.26 -31.86
N LYS A 91 -3.65 9.58 -30.89
CA LYS A 91 -3.11 10.93 -30.68
C LYS A 91 -1.61 10.90 -30.49
N LEU A 92 -0.95 11.98 -30.88
CA LEU A 92 0.40 12.31 -30.46
C LEU A 92 0.31 13.32 -29.33
N ASN A 93 1.02 13.05 -28.24
CA ASN A 93 1.17 13.97 -27.12
C ASN A 93 2.21 15.06 -27.46
N GLU A 94 2.31 16.10 -26.64
CA GLU A 94 3.29 17.18 -26.80
C GLU A 94 4.75 16.68 -26.78
N ASP A 95 5.02 15.57 -26.09
CA ASP A 95 6.32 14.89 -26.08
C ASP A 95 6.50 13.90 -27.25
N SER A 96 5.59 13.93 -28.22
CA SER A 96 5.53 13.03 -29.37
C SER A 96 5.32 11.56 -29.03
N SER A 97 4.98 11.23 -27.81
CA SER A 97 4.54 9.87 -27.45
C SER A 97 3.16 9.58 -28.02
N VAL A 98 2.92 8.30 -28.32
CA VAL A 98 1.67 7.85 -28.94
C VAL A 98 0.67 7.45 -27.87
N TYR A 99 -0.55 7.94 -27.99
CA TYR A 99 -1.69 7.50 -27.19
C TYR A 99 -2.74 6.82 -28.08
N LEU A 100 -3.11 5.60 -27.74
CA LEU A 100 -4.16 4.82 -28.41
C LEU A 100 -5.19 4.36 -27.40
N SER A 101 -6.49 4.51 -27.73
CA SER A 101 -7.58 3.98 -26.94
C SER A 101 -8.73 3.48 -27.80
N GLU A 102 -9.65 2.76 -27.18
CA GLU A 102 -10.81 2.15 -27.85
C GLU A 102 -10.39 1.25 -29.03
N CYS A 103 -9.34 0.46 -28.83
CA CYS A 103 -8.74 -0.31 -29.90
C CYS A 103 -9.47 -1.63 -30.13
N THR A 104 -9.57 -2.00 -31.41
CA THR A 104 -10.03 -3.32 -31.84
C THR A 104 -8.92 -4.04 -32.64
N VAL A 105 -8.87 -5.37 -32.54
CA VAL A 105 -7.96 -6.23 -33.32
C VAL A 105 -8.77 -7.24 -34.07
N GLY A 106 -8.79 -7.12 -35.41
CA GLY A 106 -9.63 -7.92 -36.27
C GLY A 106 -11.11 -7.78 -35.89
N GLY A 107 -11.56 -6.56 -35.63
CA GLY A 107 -12.94 -6.19 -35.27
C GLY A 107 -13.39 -6.61 -33.86
N LYS A 108 -12.47 -7.02 -32.99
CA LYS A 108 -12.77 -7.36 -31.58
C LYS A 108 -12.15 -6.35 -30.64
N GLU A 109 -12.95 -5.82 -29.73
CA GLU A 109 -12.49 -4.90 -28.70
C GLU A 109 -11.37 -5.52 -27.85
N VAL A 110 -10.35 -4.70 -27.59
CA VAL A 110 -9.26 -5.05 -26.68
C VAL A 110 -9.52 -4.33 -25.37
N LYS A 111 -9.83 -5.12 -24.34
CA LYS A 111 -10.15 -4.61 -23.00
C LYS A 111 -8.97 -4.75 -22.07
N ASP A 112 -8.80 -3.75 -21.21
CA ASP A 112 -7.88 -3.82 -20.08
C ASP A 112 -8.69 -3.83 -18.77
N SER A 113 -8.41 -4.81 -17.92
CA SER A 113 -9.06 -4.91 -16.61
C SER A 113 -8.61 -3.82 -15.61
N ASN A 114 -7.57 -3.08 -15.97
CA ASN A 114 -7.00 -2.02 -15.12
C ASN A 114 -7.48 -0.62 -15.52
N THR A 115 -8.39 -0.50 -16.49
CA THR A 115 -8.97 0.78 -16.92
C THR A 115 -10.44 0.85 -16.52
N ASP A 116 -10.88 1.99 -16.02
CA ASP A 116 -12.27 2.21 -15.56
C ASP A 116 -13.30 2.10 -16.70
N ASP A 117 -12.90 2.46 -17.94
CA ASP A 117 -13.73 2.40 -19.13
C ASP A 117 -13.72 1.02 -19.82
N GLY A 118 -12.82 0.13 -19.40
CA GLY A 118 -12.66 -1.22 -19.95
C GLY A 118 -11.99 -1.28 -21.33
N PHE A 119 -11.47 -0.16 -21.84
CA PHE A 119 -10.72 -0.10 -23.10
C PHE A 119 -9.21 -0.20 -22.87
N TYR A 120 -8.50 -0.61 -23.92
CA TYR A 120 -7.04 -0.68 -23.90
C TYR A 120 -6.45 0.68 -24.24
N HIS A 121 -5.51 1.14 -23.43
CA HIS A 121 -4.75 2.37 -23.61
C HIS A 121 -3.28 2.02 -23.85
N TYR A 122 -2.66 2.59 -24.88
CA TYR A 122 -1.23 2.47 -25.19
C TYR A 122 -0.58 3.85 -25.17
N GLY A 123 0.66 3.89 -24.72
CA GLY A 123 1.43 5.12 -24.63
C GLY A 123 1.38 5.75 -23.24
N LYS A 124 2.05 6.87 -23.09
CA LYS A 124 1.90 7.69 -21.89
C LYS A 124 0.50 8.32 -21.98
N LEU A 125 -0.37 7.92 -21.08
CA LEU A 125 -1.54 8.73 -20.77
C LEU A 125 -1.06 10.16 -20.56
N ASP A 126 -1.80 11.15 -21.08
CA ASP A 126 -1.62 12.54 -20.66
C ASP A 126 -1.35 12.51 -19.16
N LYS A 127 -0.22 13.12 -18.76
CA LYS A 127 0.24 13.12 -17.37
C LYS A 127 -0.97 13.18 -16.45
N VAL A 128 -1.28 12.08 -15.76
CA VAL A 128 -2.36 12.09 -14.79
C VAL A 128 -1.92 13.05 -13.71
N VAL A 129 -2.47 14.25 -13.73
CA VAL A 129 -2.23 15.25 -12.70
C VAL A 129 -3.09 14.84 -11.52
N TYR A 130 -2.48 14.17 -10.58
CA TYR A 130 -3.15 13.84 -9.32
C TYR A 130 -3.37 15.11 -8.50
N LYS A 131 -4.44 15.15 -7.75
CA LYS A 131 -4.64 16.18 -6.75
C LYS A 131 -3.41 16.24 -5.84
N THR A 132 -2.84 17.42 -5.70
CA THR A 132 -1.73 17.65 -4.78
C THR A 132 -2.30 18.03 -3.42
N TYR A 133 -1.75 17.45 -2.38
CA TYR A 133 -2.08 17.75 -0.99
C TYR A 133 -0.92 18.46 -0.32
N SER A 134 -1.25 19.44 0.52
CA SER A 134 -0.29 20.09 1.40
C SER A 134 -0.17 19.32 2.72
N ILE A 135 0.99 19.42 3.36
CA ILE A 135 1.18 18.87 4.71
C ILE A 135 0.19 19.52 5.66
N GLY A 136 -0.56 18.72 6.41
CA GLY A 136 -1.62 19.14 7.29
C GLY A 136 -3.00 19.21 6.66
N ASP A 137 -3.14 19.01 5.35
CA ASP A 137 -4.46 18.88 4.73
C ASP A 137 -5.23 17.69 5.32
N GLU A 138 -6.53 17.89 5.50
CA GLU A 138 -7.42 16.81 5.94
C GLU A 138 -7.86 15.95 4.77
N ALA A 139 -7.87 14.65 4.99
CA ALA A 139 -8.41 13.66 4.06
C ALA A 139 -9.27 12.65 4.81
N THR A 140 -10.23 12.07 4.12
CA THR A 140 -11.16 11.09 4.72
C THR A 140 -11.20 9.82 3.87
N TYR A 141 -11.06 8.67 4.52
CA TYR A 141 -11.24 7.38 3.90
C TYR A 141 -12.19 6.53 4.74
N ASN A 142 -13.29 6.06 4.14
CA ASN A 142 -14.33 5.24 4.82
C ASN A 142 -14.79 5.83 6.18
N GLY A 143 -14.91 7.15 6.28
CA GLY A 143 -15.32 7.85 7.50
C GLY A 143 -14.21 8.03 8.56
N MET A 144 -13.01 7.59 8.30
CA MET A 144 -11.83 7.86 9.13
C MET A 144 -11.13 9.13 8.62
N ASN A 145 -10.75 10.01 9.55
CA ASN A 145 -10.05 11.25 9.22
C ASN A 145 -8.54 11.07 9.35
N PHE A 146 -7.82 11.73 8.46
CA PHE A 146 -6.37 11.72 8.37
C PHE A 146 -5.84 13.13 8.10
N TYR A 147 -4.58 13.35 8.44
CA TYR A 147 -3.79 14.52 8.05
C TYR A 147 -2.66 14.10 7.13
N VAL A 148 -2.50 14.80 6.02
CA VAL A 148 -1.40 14.55 5.09
C VAL A 148 -0.07 14.89 5.75
N ILE A 149 0.89 13.97 5.70
CA ILE A 149 2.25 14.15 6.22
C ILE A 149 3.31 14.10 5.12
N ALA A 150 2.99 13.52 3.96
CA ALA A 150 3.83 13.57 2.77
C ALA A 150 3.00 13.38 1.50
N ASP A 151 3.25 14.23 0.53
CA ASP A 151 2.81 14.09 -0.86
C ASP A 151 3.99 14.49 -1.74
N SER A 152 4.50 13.57 -2.56
CA SER A 152 5.73 13.78 -3.31
C SER A 152 5.61 14.90 -4.34
N ASP A 153 4.57 14.84 -5.18
CA ASP A 153 4.26 15.84 -6.20
C ASP A 153 2.95 15.51 -6.94
N GLU A 154 2.62 16.33 -7.94
CA GLU A 154 1.47 16.14 -8.83
C GLU A 154 1.54 14.86 -9.70
N ASN A 155 2.70 14.21 -9.79
CA ASN A 155 2.89 12.97 -10.53
C ASN A 155 2.77 11.74 -9.64
N SER A 156 2.82 11.94 -8.32
CA SER A 156 2.62 10.85 -7.36
C SER A 156 1.16 10.43 -7.32
N ASP A 157 0.91 9.15 -7.56
CA ASP A 157 -0.41 8.53 -7.48
C ASP A 157 -0.84 8.24 -6.04
N SER A 158 0.01 8.53 -5.06
CA SER A 158 -0.22 8.20 -3.65
C SER A 158 0.12 9.35 -2.72
N VAL A 159 -0.46 9.29 -1.54
CA VAL A 159 -0.29 10.25 -0.46
C VAL A 159 -0.13 9.51 0.87
N THR A 160 0.79 9.99 1.70
CA THR A 160 1.04 9.42 3.04
C THR A 160 0.36 10.28 4.10
N MET A 161 -0.40 9.64 4.97
CA MET A 161 -1.28 10.33 5.90
C MET A 161 -1.21 9.72 7.30
N LEU A 162 -1.26 10.58 8.30
CA LEU A 162 -1.35 10.23 9.73
C LEU A 162 -2.82 10.19 10.14
N LYS A 163 -3.28 9.11 10.76
CA LYS A 163 -4.64 9.03 11.30
C LYS A 163 -4.88 10.17 12.27
N ALA A 164 -6.01 10.88 12.16
CA ALA A 164 -6.29 12.06 12.96
C ALA A 164 -6.32 11.73 14.47
N GLU A 165 -7.01 10.66 14.82
CA GLU A 165 -7.09 10.16 16.18
C GLU A 165 -6.37 8.82 16.33
N PRO A 166 -5.79 8.50 17.47
CA PRO A 166 -5.21 7.19 17.73
C PRO A 166 -6.23 6.05 17.57
N LEU A 167 -5.74 4.82 17.57
CA LEU A 167 -6.61 3.66 17.73
C LEU A 167 -7.28 3.70 19.10
N THR A 168 -8.56 3.40 19.14
CA THR A 168 -9.31 3.28 20.39
C THR A 168 -8.90 2.04 21.19
N VAL A 169 -9.28 1.98 22.45
CA VAL A 169 -9.07 0.79 23.30
C VAL A 169 -9.64 -0.47 22.65
N ASP A 170 -10.84 -0.38 22.10
CA ASP A 170 -11.50 -1.52 21.44
C ASP A 170 -10.76 -1.94 20.17
N GLU A 171 -10.26 -0.98 19.37
CA GLU A 171 -9.47 -1.27 18.17
C GLU A 171 -8.16 -1.96 18.55
N VAL A 172 -7.41 -1.44 19.52
CA VAL A 172 -6.15 -2.08 19.94
C VAL A 172 -6.40 -3.46 20.54
N ASN A 173 -7.45 -3.63 21.32
CA ASN A 173 -7.85 -4.95 21.85
C ASN A 173 -8.22 -5.92 20.72
N THR A 174 -8.88 -5.43 19.68
CA THR A 174 -9.32 -6.26 18.54
C THR A 174 -8.14 -6.66 17.66
N TYR A 175 -7.32 -5.70 17.28
CA TYR A 175 -6.24 -5.91 16.31
C TYR A 175 -4.92 -6.34 16.95
N GLY A 176 -4.72 -6.05 18.22
CA GLY A 176 -3.54 -6.45 18.99
C GLY A 176 -3.64 -7.75 19.76
N VAL A 177 -4.67 -8.57 19.50
CA VAL A 177 -4.89 -9.82 20.23
C VAL A 177 -3.67 -10.72 20.19
N GLY A 178 -3.12 -11.02 21.37
CA GLY A 178 -1.92 -11.85 21.53
C GLY A 178 -0.60 -11.14 21.27
N HIS A 179 -0.61 -9.87 20.84
CA HIS A 179 0.58 -9.12 20.47
C HIS A 179 0.73 -7.78 21.21
N VAL A 180 -0.35 -7.12 21.57
CA VAL A 180 -0.32 -5.84 22.28
C VAL A 180 -0.97 -6.00 23.62
N ASN A 181 -0.21 -5.75 24.71
CA ASN A 181 -0.78 -5.67 26.03
C ASN A 181 -1.12 -4.24 26.39
N MET A 182 -2.39 -4.01 26.58
CA MET A 182 -2.98 -2.72 26.87
C MET A 182 -2.99 -2.34 28.36
N TYR A 183 -2.85 -3.27 29.27
CA TYR A 183 -3.14 -3.01 30.66
C TYR A 183 -2.19 -3.70 31.62
N TYR A 184 -1.52 -2.91 32.41
CA TYR A 184 -0.90 -3.39 33.64
C TYR A 184 -1.87 -3.11 34.80
N THR A 185 -2.65 -4.11 35.19
CA THR A 185 -3.69 -3.98 36.22
C THR A 185 -3.17 -3.84 37.65
N ASP A 186 -1.88 -4.05 37.91
CA ASP A 186 -1.32 -4.11 39.24
C ASP A 186 -0.67 -2.82 39.73
N TYR A 187 -0.68 -1.73 38.94
CA TYR A 187 -0.12 -0.45 39.41
C TYR A 187 -1.18 0.38 40.15
N THR A 188 -1.39 0.06 41.41
CA THR A 188 -2.37 0.72 42.29
C THR A 188 -1.91 2.10 42.79
N GLY A 189 -0.85 2.69 42.24
CA GLY A 189 -0.15 3.84 42.85
C GLY A 189 -0.28 5.18 42.14
N SER A 190 -0.84 5.30 40.92
CA SER A 190 -0.98 6.63 40.32
C SER A 190 -2.32 6.75 39.59
N SER A 191 -3.16 7.64 40.08
CA SER A 191 -4.47 8.02 39.58
C SER A 191 -4.44 8.68 38.18
N CYS A 192 -3.25 8.89 37.62
CA CYS A 192 -3.06 9.55 36.33
C CYS A 192 -3.37 8.63 35.14
N TYR A 193 -3.13 7.34 35.29
CA TYR A 193 -3.26 6.38 34.19
C TYR A 193 -4.70 6.06 33.84
N GLN A 194 -5.54 5.87 34.85
CA GLN A 194 -6.94 5.53 34.65
C GLN A 194 -7.73 6.71 34.05
N GLN A 195 -7.41 7.92 34.47
CA GLN A 195 -8.13 9.13 34.03
C GLN A 195 -7.83 9.55 32.59
N ALA A 196 -6.61 9.29 32.09
CA ALA A 196 -6.26 9.58 30.70
C ALA A 196 -6.85 8.55 29.73
N CYS A 197 -6.98 7.30 30.15
CA CYS A 197 -7.63 6.24 29.36
C CYS A 197 -9.16 6.34 29.40
N ASP A 198 -9.73 6.70 30.57
CA ASP A 198 -11.18 6.73 30.75
C ASP A 198 -11.86 7.96 30.13
N ASN A 199 -11.13 9.08 29.94
CA ASN A 199 -11.75 10.33 29.50
C ASN A 199 -11.94 10.48 27.99
N ASN A 200 -11.18 9.75 27.15
CA ASN A 200 -11.22 9.95 25.70
C ASN A 200 -11.36 8.67 24.87
N GLY A 201 -11.41 7.48 25.49
CA GLY A 201 -11.60 6.20 24.79
C GLY A 201 -10.44 5.76 23.90
N TYR A 202 -9.28 6.47 23.97
CA TYR A 202 -8.09 6.07 23.24
C TYR A 202 -7.32 4.98 23.98
N GLY A 203 -6.74 4.07 23.20
CA GLY A 203 -6.05 2.91 23.69
C GLY A 203 -5.01 3.25 24.76
N GLY A 204 -5.15 2.60 25.90
CA GLY A 204 -4.30 2.77 27.08
C GLY A 204 -2.81 2.53 26.83
N MET A 205 -2.09 2.11 27.86
CA MET A 205 -0.66 1.81 27.75
C MET A 205 -0.43 0.69 26.72
N VAL A 206 0.09 1.05 25.55
CA VAL A 206 0.48 0.10 24.51
C VAL A 206 1.99 0.00 24.52
N TYR A 207 2.52 -1.17 24.79
CA TYR A 207 3.94 -1.42 24.67
C TYR A 207 4.36 -1.50 23.20
N PHE A 208 5.54 -0.96 22.89
CA PHE A 208 6.11 -1.12 21.57
C PHE A 208 6.48 -2.57 21.27
N THR A 209 6.94 -3.29 22.28
CA THR A 209 7.33 -4.70 22.20
C THR A 209 6.58 -5.58 23.20
N SER A 210 6.79 -6.90 23.15
CA SER A 210 6.02 -7.85 23.95
C SER A 210 6.23 -7.71 25.47
N THR A 211 5.25 -8.20 26.25
CA THR A 211 5.29 -8.23 27.71
C THR A 211 6.41 -9.08 28.29
N THR A 212 7.00 -9.99 27.52
CA THR A 212 8.19 -10.72 27.94
C THR A 212 9.40 -9.81 28.13
N CYS A 213 9.35 -8.63 27.51
CA CYS A 213 10.29 -7.53 27.69
C CYS A 213 9.72 -6.54 28.71
N GLY A 214 9.60 -6.90 29.95
CA GLY A 214 8.92 -6.07 30.93
C GLY A 214 9.47 -6.16 32.35
N TYR A 215 8.77 -5.48 33.26
CA TYR A 215 8.97 -5.61 34.71
C TYR A 215 7.92 -6.55 35.30
N PRO A 216 8.03 -7.86 35.18
CA PRO A 216 6.99 -8.75 35.68
C PRO A 216 6.87 -8.73 37.23
N THR A 217 7.81 -8.20 37.97
CA THR A 217 7.76 -8.10 39.46
C THR A 217 8.88 -7.23 40.00
N GLY A 218 9.06 -6.00 39.48
CA GLY A 218 10.06 -5.06 40.02
C GLY A 218 11.48 -5.27 39.51
N THR A 219 11.74 -6.23 38.63
CA THR A 219 13.05 -6.44 38.03
C THR A 219 12.94 -6.31 36.49
N PHE A 220 13.74 -5.43 35.92
CA PHE A 220 13.80 -5.24 34.48
C PHE A 220 14.33 -6.50 33.77
N VAL A 221 13.60 -7.00 32.81
CA VAL A 221 14.00 -8.11 31.95
C VAL A 221 14.13 -7.59 30.52
N SER A 222 15.35 -7.52 30.02
CA SER A 222 15.65 -7.08 28.65
C SER A 222 15.52 -8.19 27.60
N THR A 223 15.30 -9.42 28.03
CA THR A 223 15.18 -10.57 27.12
C THR A 223 13.89 -10.47 26.30
N GLY A 224 14.00 -10.50 24.99
CA GLY A 224 12.88 -10.37 24.08
C GLY A 224 12.48 -8.93 23.73
N CYS A 225 13.19 -7.91 24.24
CA CYS A 225 13.01 -6.52 23.84
C CYS A 225 13.51 -6.30 22.40
N THR A 226 12.75 -5.51 21.64
CA THR A 226 13.19 -5.04 20.32
C THR A 226 12.83 -3.59 20.13
N THR A 227 13.70 -2.86 19.44
CA THR A 227 13.44 -1.50 18.93
C THR A 227 13.18 -1.54 17.43
N ASP A 228 13.28 -2.71 16.81
CA ASP A 228 12.96 -2.93 15.40
C ASP A 228 11.44 -2.96 15.22
N TYR A 229 10.91 -1.98 14.49
CA TYR A 229 9.49 -1.90 14.22
C TYR A 229 8.95 -3.15 13.52
N ALA A 230 9.72 -3.75 12.60
CA ALA A 230 9.31 -4.96 11.88
C ALA A 230 9.02 -6.16 12.80
N GLN A 231 9.61 -6.16 14.00
CA GLN A 231 9.44 -7.21 15.01
C GLN A 231 8.63 -6.74 16.23
N SER A 232 8.08 -5.54 16.19
CA SER A 232 7.34 -4.97 17.32
C SER A 232 5.90 -5.50 17.40
N GLU A 233 5.38 -5.56 18.61
CA GLU A 233 3.98 -5.93 18.85
C GLU A 233 3.00 -4.90 18.25
N VAL A 234 3.40 -3.62 18.28
CA VAL A 234 2.61 -2.52 17.72
C VAL A 234 2.42 -2.69 16.20
N LYS A 235 3.43 -3.18 15.50
CA LYS A 235 3.32 -3.45 14.07
C LYS A 235 2.19 -4.43 13.75
N TYR A 236 2.09 -5.52 14.50
CA TYR A 236 1.03 -6.52 14.27
C TYR A 236 -0.36 -5.90 14.42
N ALA A 237 -0.56 -5.03 15.40
CA ALA A 237 -1.82 -4.33 15.59
C ALA A 237 -2.12 -3.37 14.43
N VAL A 238 -1.12 -2.64 13.94
CA VAL A 238 -1.26 -1.72 12.81
C VAL A 238 -1.56 -2.48 11.52
N ASP A 239 -0.86 -3.60 11.26
CA ASP A 239 -1.10 -4.43 10.08
C ASP A 239 -2.51 -5.03 10.08
N ALA A 240 -2.95 -5.58 11.21
CA ALA A 240 -4.29 -6.16 11.34
C ALA A 240 -5.39 -5.09 11.19
N TRP A 241 -5.19 -3.91 11.77
CA TRP A 241 -6.08 -2.77 11.60
C TRP A 241 -6.16 -2.34 10.13
N ALA A 242 -5.01 -2.22 9.47
CA ALA A 242 -4.98 -1.81 8.07
C ALA A 242 -5.66 -2.83 7.16
N ALA A 243 -5.45 -4.13 7.39
CA ALA A 243 -6.08 -5.21 6.63
C ALA A 243 -7.61 -5.22 6.77
N ASP A 244 -8.15 -4.78 7.91
CA ASP A 244 -9.61 -4.68 8.13
C ASP A 244 -10.21 -3.39 7.56
N LYS A 245 -9.50 -2.27 7.65
CA LYS A 245 -10.05 -0.94 7.34
C LYS A 245 -9.87 -0.52 5.89
N PHE A 246 -8.90 -1.09 5.17
CA PHE A 246 -8.56 -0.68 3.82
C PHE A 246 -8.68 -1.83 2.82
N LYS A 247 -9.08 -1.50 1.59
CA LYS A 247 -8.90 -2.44 0.49
C LYS A 247 -7.42 -2.51 0.15
N THR A 248 -6.91 -3.71 -0.06
CA THR A 248 -5.51 -3.90 -0.46
C THR A 248 -5.15 -3.15 -1.76
N SER A 249 -6.12 -2.98 -2.67
CA SER A 249 -5.93 -2.22 -3.91
C SER A 249 -5.73 -0.72 -3.71
N ASP A 250 -6.15 -0.17 -2.58
CA ASP A 250 -6.10 1.24 -2.28
C ASP A 250 -4.83 1.61 -1.48
N LEU A 251 -4.17 0.59 -0.90
CA LEU A 251 -2.93 0.73 -0.15
C LEU A 251 -1.73 0.70 -1.10
N LYS A 252 -0.71 1.53 -0.80
CA LYS A 252 0.57 1.56 -1.50
C LYS A 252 1.72 1.56 -0.50
N GLU A 253 2.77 0.81 -0.79
CA GLU A 253 4.01 0.87 -0.01
C GLU A 253 4.73 2.20 -0.29
N ASP A 254 5.19 2.86 0.77
CA ASP A 254 6.00 4.06 0.69
C ASP A 254 7.51 3.74 0.68
N ALA A 255 8.34 4.76 0.80
CA ALA A 255 9.80 4.61 0.82
C ALA A 255 10.34 3.76 1.98
N THR A 256 9.53 3.54 3.03
CA THR A 256 9.90 2.67 4.16
C THR A 256 9.61 1.18 3.89
N GLY A 257 8.91 0.86 2.79
CA GLY A 257 8.45 -0.48 2.45
C GLY A 257 7.19 -0.94 3.19
N TYR A 258 6.45 0.01 3.77
CA TYR A 258 5.18 -0.26 4.46
C TYR A 258 4.05 0.56 3.83
N SER A 259 2.88 -0.01 3.74
CA SER A 259 1.64 0.70 3.37
C SER A 259 0.88 1.21 4.60
N ALA A 260 1.10 0.59 5.76
CA ALA A 260 0.60 1.02 7.05
C ALA A 260 1.69 0.83 8.11
N ARG A 261 1.92 1.85 8.96
CA ARG A 261 3.00 1.89 9.94
C ARG A 261 2.77 2.96 11.01
N LEU A 262 3.74 3.18 11.87
CA LEU A 262 3.81 4.39 12.67
C LEU A 262 4.59 5.48 11.93
N ILE A 263 4.47 6.73 12.39
CA ILE A 263 5.24 7.86 11.87
C ILE A 263 6.73 7.67 12.17
N THR A 264 7.60 8.15 11.28
CA THR A 264 9.06 8.13 11.51
C THR A 264 9.53 9.41 12.21
N PHE A 265 10.70 9.33 12.87
CA PHE A 265 11.40 10.49 13.38
C PHE A 265 11.72 11.50 12.26
N ASP A 266 12.18 11.00 11.10
CA ASP A 266 12.55 11.84 9.97
C ASP A 266 11.35 12.59 9.40
N GLU A 267 10.17 12.00 9.37
CA GLU A 267 8.93 12.69 8.94
C GLU A 267 8.55 13.80 9.93
N LEU A 268 8.68 13.54 11.22
CA LEU A 268 8.43 14.58 12.23
C LEU A 268 9.39 15.76 12.05
N VAL A 269 10.67 15.50 11.84
CA VAL A 269 11.70 16.55 11.69
C VAL A 269 11.58 17.24 10.33
N ASN A 270 11.55 16.48 9.23
CA ASN A 270 11.69 17.04 7.89
C ASN A 270 10.36 17.57 7.34
N ASN A 271 9.24 16.92 7.68
CA ASN A 271 7.94 17.26 7.11
C ASN A 271 7.07 18.08 8.05
N LEU A 272 7.19 17.85 9.37
CA LEU A 272 6.31 18.47 10.37
C LEU A 272 6.99 19.57 11.19
N GLY A 273 8.23 19.93 10.83
CA GLY A 273 8.92 21.07 11.40
C GLY A 273 9.48 20.88 12.79
N TYR A 274 9.64 19.64 13.24
CA TYR A 274 10.31 19.35 14.48
C TYR A 274 11.81 19.67 14.36
N SER A 275 12.34 20.52 15.23
CA SER A 275 13.75 20.84 15.26
C SER A 275 14.43 20.21 16.47
N ILE A 276 15.59 19.61 16.24
CA ILE A 276 16.49 19.19 17.32
C ILE A 276 17.33 20.41 17.68
N LYS A 277 17.29 20.86 18.94
CA LYS A 277 18.19 21.94 19.40
C LYS A 277 19.61 21.45 19.40
N ASP A 278 20.50 22.18 18.73
CA ASP A 278 21.94 21.95 18.77
C ASP A 278 22.43 21.92 20.24
N GLY A 279 23.13 20.84 20.63
CA GLY A 279 23.67 20.65 21.95
C GLY A 279 22.76 19.96 22.96
N ALA A 280 21.58 19.49 22.58
CA ALA A 280 20.75 18.64 23.42
C ALA A 280 21.41 17.26 23.60
N THR A 281 22.17 17.11 24.67
CA THR A 281 22.72 15.83 25.17
C THR A 281 21.66 14.99 25.88
N SER A 282 20.42 15.47 25.95
CA SER A 282 19.31 14.82 26.62
C SER A 282 18.18 14.49 25.64
N TYR A 283 17.58 13.42 25.86
CA TYR A 283 16.53 12.62 25.29
C TYR A 283 15.24 13.38 24.80
N SER A 284 15.24 14.71 24.69
CA SER A 284 14.09 15.47 24.25
C SER A 284 14.48 16.53 23.22
N ALA A 285 13.87 16.46 22.06
CA ALA A 285 13.85 17.57 21.10
C ALA A 285 12.65 18.47 21.47
N THR A 286 12.90 19.67 21.95
CA THR A 286 11.83 20.65 22.14
C THR A 286 11.51 21.31 20.83
N VAL A 287 10.24 21.35 20.48
CA VAL A 287 9.73 22.04 19.30
C VAL A 287 9.32 23.46 19.69
N ASP A 288 9.69 24.42 18.87
CA ASP A 288 9.19 25.78 19.04
C ASP A 288 7.70 25.90 18.69
N TYR A 289 7.19 25.00 17.87
CA TYR A 289 5.79 24.91 17.47
C TYR A 289 5.41 23.50 17.02
N THR A 290 4.39 22.91 17.63
CA THR A 290 3.77 21.66 17.19
C THR A 290 2.41 21.97 16.63
N PRO A 291 2.12 21.63 15.35
CA PRO A 291 0.76 21.77 14.81
C PRO A 291 -0.25 21.00 15.67
N SER A 292 -1.41 21.59 15.95
CA SER A 292 -2.44 20.97 16.79
C SER A 292 -2.97 19.63 16.25
N TRP A 293 -2.86 19.42 14.94
CA TRP A 293 -3.23 18.14 14.32
C TRP A 293 -2.16 17.05 14.52
N VAL A 294 -0.90 17.41 14.79
CA VAL A 294 0.14 16.44 15.18
C VAL A 294 -0.07 16.03 16.62
N TYR A 295 -0.41 16.98 17.48
CA TYR A 295 -0.70 16.72 18.89
C TYR A 295 -1.76 17.74 19.39
N ASN A 296 -2.89 17.24 19.86
CA ASN A 296 -4.03 18.06 20.29
C ASN A 296 -4.32 18.03 21.81
N GLY A 297 -3.48 17.34 22.59
CA GLY A 297 -3.63 17.22 24.03
C GLY A 297 -4.67 16.20 24.52
N ASN A 298 -5.35 15.51 23.59
CA ASN A 298 -6.40 14.54 23.95
C ASN A 298 -5.86 13.19 24.40
N TYR A 299 -4.57 12.91 24.15
CA TYR A 299 -3.88 11.69 24.55
C TYR A 299 -2.47 12.05 25.05
N SER A 300 -1.86 11.14 25.82
CA SER A 300 -0.61 11.49 26.49
C SER A 300 0.61 11.43 25.56
N HIS A 301 0.83 10.28 24.93
CA HIS A 301 2.00 10.03 24.08
C HIS A 301 1.61 9.12 22.94
N TYR A 302 2.32 9.16 21.80
CA TYR A 302 2.20 8.13 20.78
C TYR A 302 3.57 7.72 20.22
N TRP A 303 3.71 6.43 19.95
CA TRP A 303 4.92 5.84 19.43
C TRP A 303 5.24 6.29 18.02
N THR A 304 6.53 6.41 17.70
CA THR A 304 7.05 6.39 16.33
C THR A 304 7.58 4.99 15.98
N MET A 305 7.91 4.75 14.72
CA MET A 305 8.60 3.52 14.34
C MET A 305 10.13 3.60 14.45
N SER A 306 10.68 4.75 14.85
CA SER A 306 12.11 5.02 14.83
C SER A 306 12.78 4.67 16.14
N ALA A 307 13.76 3.77 16.07
CA ALA A 307 14.63 3.46 17.21
C ALA A 307 15.47 4.69 17.62
N TYR A 308 15.74 4.81 18.90
CA TYR A 308 16.67 5.81 19.41
C TYR A 308 18.11 5.30 19.30
N ALA A 309 18.98 6.05 18.60
CA ALA A 309 20.31 5.59 18.18
C ALA A 309 21.24 5.18 19.36
N ASP A 310 21.11 5.85 20.49
CA ASP A 310 22.03 5.64 21.63
C ASP A 310 21.55 4.57 22.63
N SER A 311 20.45 3.86 22.32
CA SER A 311 19.91 2.84 23.22
C SER A 311 19.20 1.72 22.46
N ALA A 312 19.64 0.50 22.68
CA ALA A 312 19.01 -0.70 22.15
C ALA A 312 17.60 -0.99 22.72
N LEU A 313 17.11 -0.17 23.64
CA LEU A 313 15.84 -0.38 24.35
C LEU A 313 14.88 0.81 24.23
N ARG A 314 15.23 1.84 23.44
CA ARG A 314 14.43 3.05 23.34
C ARG A 314 13.93 3.31 21.92
N VAL A 315 12.73 3.83 21.85
CA VAL A 315 12.07 4.27 20.62
C VAL A 315 11.62 5.71 20.79
N TRP A 316 11.69 6.49 19.74
CA TRP A 316 11.15 7.84 19.73
C TRP A 316 9.63 7.83 19.86
N HIS A 317 9.10 8.83 20.55
CA HIS A 317 7.67 9.09 20.66
C HIS A 317 7.40 10.61 20.69
N VAL A 318 6.19 10.98 20.34
CA VAL A 318 5.67 12.32 20.60
C VAL A 318 5.04 12.29 21.99
N ASP A 319 5.51 13.14 22.89
CA ASP A 319 5.06 13.15 24.27
C ASP A 319 3.82 14.03 24.51
N GLY A 320 3.31 14.04 25.76
CA GLY A 320 2.07 14.69 26.16
C GLY A 320 2.03 16.21 26.04
N ASN A 321 3.14 16.86 25.70
CA ASN A 321 3.22 18.29 25.43
C ASN A 321 3.52 18.58 23.93
N GLY A 322 3.54 17.55 23.10
CA GLY A 322 3.87 17.66 21.69
C GLY A 322 5.37 17.67 21.38
N SER A 323 6.25 17.45 22.35
CA SER A 323 7.69 17.35 22.13
C SER A 323 8.08 15.96 21.65
N LEU A 324 9.23 15.85 20.95
CA LEU A 324 9.86 14.57 20.67
C LEU A 324 10.68 14.12 21.86
N ASN A 325 10.46 12.89 22.30
CA ASN A 325 11.19 12.25 23.37
C ASN A 325 11.46 10.78 23.04
N SER A 326 12.27 10.10 23.84
CA SER A 326 12.49 8.66 23.69
C SER A 326 12.16 7.93 24.98
N ASP A 327 11.50 6.81 24.86
CA ASP A 327 11.16 5.98 25.99
C ASP A 327 11.51 4.51 25.75
N ASN A 328 11.64 3.75 26.85
CA ASN A 328 11.88 2.33 26.72
C ASN A 328 10.69 1.64 26.04
N VAL A 329 10.97 0.68 25.19
CA VAL A 329 9.97 -0.10 24.45
C VAL A 329 8.92 -0.79 25.34
N ASN A 330 9.19 -0.90 26.62
CA ASN A 330 8.33 -1.42 27.68
C ASN A 330 8.01 -0.36 28.74
N SER A 331 8.10 0.94 28.41
CA SER A 331 7.93 2.01 29.39
C SER A 331 6.48 2.11 29.84
N PHE A 332 6.31 2.19 31.15
CA PHE A 332 5.04 2.47 31.81
C PHE A 332 5.15 3.64 32.80
N PHE A 333 6.33 4.33 32.85
CA PHE A 333 6.65 5.23 33.94
C PHE A 333 6.03 6.63 33.83
N ASN A 334 5.74 7.17 32.64
CA ASN A 334 5.38 8.58 32.53
C ASN A 334 4.26 8.94 31.57
N GLY A 335 3.53 7.98 31.03
CA GLY A 335 2.47 8.35 30.11
C GLY A 335 1.83 7.15 29.42
N VAL A 336 0.65 7.39 28.94
CA VAL A 336 -0.11 6.43 28.14
C VAL A 336 0.35 6.57 26.70
N HIS A 337 1.09 5.61 26.20
CA HIS A 337 1.47 5.56 24.81
C HIS A 337 0.33 4.93 24.00
N VAL A 338 -0.14 5.67 23.03
CA VAL A 338 -1.18 5.21 22.10
C VAL A 338 -0.60 4.85 20.74
N VAL A 339 -1.39 4.15 19.94
CA VAL A 339 -1.05 3.78 18.56
C VAL A 339 -1.74 4.74 17.61
N ARG A 340 -0.98 5.49 16.84
CA ARG A 340 -1.49 6.42 15.85
C ARG A 340 -0.92 6.07 14.46
N PRO A 341 -1.67 5.32 13.65
CA PRO A 341 -1.15 4.80 12.39
C PRO A 341 -0.95 5.87 11.33
N VAL A 342 0.03 5.61 10.48
CA VAL A 342 0.26 6.25 9.18
C VAL A 342 -0.13 5.26 8.11
N VAL A 343 -0.77 5.72 7.05
CA VAL A 343 -1.11 4.93 5.86
C VAL A 343 -0.69 5.66 4.61
N THR A 344 -0.29 4.90 3.60
CA THR A 344 -0.08 5.43 2.25
C THR A 344 -1.15 4.87 1.34
N LEU A 345 -1.97 5.75 0.77
CA LEU A 345 -3.10 5.41 -0.08
C LEU A 345 -2.91 5.95 -1.49
N LEU A 346 -3.49 5.25 -2.45
CA LEU A 346 -3.68 5.80 -3.79
C LEU A 346 -4.61 7.02 -3.72
N LYS A 347 -4.24 8.09 -4.39
CA LYS A 347 -5.05 9.33 -4.45
C LYS A 347 -6.42 9.11 -5.11
N SER A 348 -6.52 8.09 -5.97
CA SER A 348 -7.79 7.66 -6.57
C SER A 348 -8.78 7.05 -5.57
N ALA A 349 -8.33 6.68 -4.37
CA ALA A 349 -9.16 6.12 -3.31
C ALA A 349 -9.75 7.19 -2.36
N LEU A 350 -9.24 8.44 -2.47
CA LEU A 350 -9.67 9.62 -1.70
C LEU A 350 -10.61 10.49 -2.51
#